data_21108b7f7422c1d98a4c2e5cc5a72827
#
_entry.id   21108b7f7422c1d98a4c2e5cc5a72827
#
_cell.length_a   1.000
_cell.length_b   1.000
_cell.length_c   1.000
_cell.angle_alpha   90.00
_cell.angle_beta   90.00
_cell.angle_gamma   90.00
#
_symmetry.space_group_name_H-M   'P 1'
#
loop_
_entity.id
_entity.type
_entity.pdbx_description
1 polymer ?
#
loop_
_entity_poly.entity_id
_entity_poly.type
_entity_poly.pdbx_seq_one_letter_code
_entity_poly.pdbx_strand_id
1 'polypeptide(L)'
;MHAAASGWAFSTVAGIEGLLHNVTGNLVELSVQQLIDCARTDYTFGCNGGLAARAYAYVRDNKGITLEEYYPYHGSQGPCDTETATKFQIFRISGSYATQGRSEEELLKAVAGQPVSVDIDASSREFQLYESGVFTGPCGIQSTHVVNIVGYGVTADGTKYWIMKNSWGTGWGEDGYMRILKDRGSPGGLCGLNQQVVWPYVNSLN
;
A
#
# COMPACT_ATOMS: atom_id res chain seq x y z
N MET A 1 -11.89 -13.51 -5.45
CA MET A 1 -12.41 -12.13 -5.38
C MET A 1 -11.95 -11.55 -4.06
N HIS A 2 -11.09 -10.54 -4.08
CA HIS A 2 -10.67 -9.89 -2.84
C HIS A 2 -11.88 -9.17 -2.23
N ALA A 3 -12.01 -9.19 -0.90
CA ALA A 3 -13.02 -8.40 -0.20
C ALA A 3 -12.89 -6.94 -0.64
N ALA A 4 -13.97 -6.35 -1.09
CA ALA A 4 -13.99 -5.17 -1.98
C ALA A 4 -13.30 -3.90 -1.47
N ALA A 5 -12.81 -3.85 -0.21
CA ALA A 5 -12.16 -2.67 0.33
C ALA A 5 -11.02 -2.98 1.31
N SER A 6 -10.25 -4.05 1.08
CA SER A 6 -9.07 -4.43 1.90
C SER A 6 -7.73 -3.89 1.36
N GLY A 7 -7.73 -3.11 0.29
CA GLY A 7 -6.52 -2.54 -0.31
C GLY A 7 -5.62 -1.79 0.68
N TRP A 8 -6.21 -1.11 1.68
CA TRP A 8 -5.48 -0.45 2.75
C TRP A 8 -4.59 -1.40 3.56
N ALA A 9 -5.08 -2.61 3.85
CA ALA A 9 -4.33 -3.61 4.61
C ALA A 9 -3.21 -4.23 3.76
N PHE A 10 -3.49 -4.60 2.49
CA PHE A 10 -2.48 -5.08 1.55
C PHE A 10 -1.38 -4.04 1.31
N SER A 11 -1.76 -2.78 1.11
CA SER A 11 -0.81 -1.71 0.90
C SER A 11 0.07 -1.46 2.13
N THR A 12 -0.51 -1.49 3.33
CA THR A 12 0.25 -1.36 4.59
C THR A 12 1.27 -2.49 4.73
N VAL A 13 0.85 -3.72 4.53
CA VAL A 13 1.73 -4.91 4.62
C VAL A 13 2.86 -4.81 3.60
N ALA A 14 2.57 -4.52 2.33
CA ALA A 14 3.60 -4.38 1.30
C ALA A 14 4.62 -3.27 1.61
N GLY A 15 4.18 -2.17 2.22
CA GLY A 15 5.07 -1.11 2.71
C GLY A 15 6.01 -1.59 3.82
N ILE A 16 5.51 -2.41 4.77
CA ILE A 16 6.31 -2.97 5.87
C ILE A 16 7.27 -4.05 5.35
N GLU A 17 6.82 -4.93 4.45
CA GLU A 17 7.65 -5.96 3.81
C GLU A 17 8.82 -5.35 3.05
N GLY A 18 8.58 -4.26 2.29
CA GLY A 18 9.60 -3.53 1.59
C GLY A 18 10.61 -2.86 2.54
N LEU A 19 10.14 -2.24 3.62
CA LEU A 19 11.01 -1.69 4.65
C LEU A 19 11.85 -2.79 5.32
N LEU A 20 11.23 -3.91 5.69
CA LEU A 20 11.92 -5.06 6.29
C LEU A 20 13.00 -5.61 5.36
N HIS A 21 12.69 -5.77 4.08
CA HIS A 21 13.67 -6.19 3.07
C HIS A 21 14.85 -5.22 2.98
N ASN A 22 14.60 -3.91 2.93
CA ASN A 22 15.66 -2.91 2.87
C ASN A 22 16.60 -2.94 4.09
N VAL A 23 16.04 -3.26 5.24
CA VAL A 23 16.78 -3.25 6.52
C VAL A 23 17.52 -4.56 6.77
N THR A 24 16.96 -5.69 6.37
CA THR A 24 17.47 -7.04 6.71
C THR A 24 18.01 -7.84 5.52
N GLY A 25 17.67 -7.45 4.29
CA GLY A 25 17.92 -8.22 3.08
C GLY A 25 16.95 -9.38 2.86
N ASN A 26 16.02 -9.64 3.79
CA ASN A 26 15.06 -10.74 3.71
C ASN A 26 13.68 -10.23 3.34
N LEU A 27 13.07 -10.81 2.33
CA LEU A 27 11.67 -10.60 2.00
C LEU A 27 10.84 -11.72 2.65
N VAL A 28 9.87 -11.33 3.47
CA VAL A 28 8.96 -12.26 4.17
C VAL A 28 7.53 -11.82 3.96
N GLU A 29 6.60 -12.76 3.97
CA GLU A 29 5.17 -12.48 3.85
C GLU A 29 4.57 -12.20 5.23
N LEU A 30 4.03 -11.00 5.40
CA LEU A 30 3.38 -10.54 6.63
C LEU A 30 1.86 -10.64 6.53
N SER A 31 1.19 -10.80 7.67
CA SER A 31 -0.24 -11.05 7.71
C SER A 31 -1.09 -9.83 7.36
N VAL A 32 -1.74 -9.90 6.23
CA VAL A 32 -2.82 -8.96 5.85
C VAL A 32 -4.05 -9.18 6.72
N GLN A 33 -4.36 -10.45 7.06
CA GLN A 33 -5.55 -10.79 7.84
C GLN A 33 -5.50 -10.22 9.26
N GLN A 34 -4.32 -10.18 9.88
CA GLN A 34 -4.17 -9.54 11.18
C GLN A 34 -4.63 -8.07 11.15
N LEU A 35 -4.31 -7.32 10.10
CA LEU A 35 -4.78 -5.94 9.98
C LEU A 35 -6.30 -5.87 9.81
N ILE A 36 -6.88 -6.73 8.97
CA ILE A 36 -8.32 -6.77 8.70
C ILE A 36 -9.12 -7.05 9.97
N ASP A 37 -8.65 -7.98 10.79
CA ASP A 37 -9.37 -8.43 11.99
C ASP A 37 -9.08 -7.56 13.22
N CYS A 38 -7.82 -7.12 13.38
CA CYS A 38 -7.34 -6.53 14.63
C CYS A 38 -7.12 -5.02 14.58
N ALA A 39 -6.80 -4.42 13.43
CA ALA A 39 -6.58 -2.99 13.34
C ALA A 39 -7.91 -2.22 13.35
N ARG A 40 -8.61 -2.28 14.47
CA ARG A 40 -9.91 -1.61 14.68
C ARG A 40 -9.71 -0.22 15.25
N THR A 41 -9.91 0.80 14.42
CA THR A 41 -9.83 2.20 14.80
C THR A 41 -11.02 2.97 14.23
N ASP A 42 -11.11 4.26 14.52
CA ASP A 42 -12.15 5.12 13.94
C ASP A 42 -12.06 5.26 12.40
N TYR A 43 -10.96 4.78 11.81
CA TYR A 43 -10.67 4.92 10.38
C TYR A 43 -10.20 3.61 9.73
N THR A 44 -10.45 2.46 10.37
CA THR A 44 -10.17 1.13 9.82
C THR A 44 -11.32 0.20 10.14
N PHE A 45 -11.99 -0.32 9.10
CA PHE A 45 -13.27 -1.02 9.18
C PHE A 45 -13.20 -2.43 8.58
N GLY A 46 -12.01 -3.06 8.64
CA GLY A 46 -11.80 -4.40 8.10
C GLY A 46 -12.02 -4.46 6.58
N CYS A 47 -12.95 -5.29 6.14
CA CYS A 47 -13.31 -5.43 4.72
C CYS A 47 -14.12 -4.25 4.16
N ASN A 48 -14.49 -3.26 4.97
CA ASN A 48 -15.25 -2.08 4.54
C ASN A 48 -14.38 -0.84 4.32
N GLY A 49 -13.05 -1.01 4.32
CA GLY A 49 -12.11 0.07 4.06
C GLY A 49 -11.24 0.45 5.25
N GLY A 50 -10.28 1.33 5.01
CA GLY A 50 -9.37 1.82 6.04
C GLY A 50 -8.30 2.72 5.48
N LEU A 51 -7.59 3.42 6.38
CA LEU A 51 -6.47 4.28 6.07
C LEU A 51 -5.15 3.57 6.41
N ALA A 52 -4.22 3.51 5.45
CA ALA A 52 -2.90 2.92 5.66
C ALA A 52 -2.14 3.57 6.84
N ALA A 53 -2.27 4.89 7.04
CA ALA A 53 -1.65 5.59 8.17
C ALA A 53 -2.13 5.05 9.53
N ARG A 54 -3.41 4.67 9.65
CA ARG A 54 -3.97 4.08 10.87
C ARG A 54 -3.54 2.63 11.07
N ALA A 55 -3.38 1.90 9.97
CA ALA A 55 -2.83 0.55 10.01
C ALA A 55 -1.37 0.55 10.47
N TYR A 56 -0.55 1.47 9.97
CA TYR A 56 0.82 1.65 10.48
C TYR A 56 0.84 2.01 11.98
N ALA A 57 -0.08 2.87 12.42
CA ALA A 57 -0.19 3.19 13.85
C ALA A 57 -0.55 1.95 14.68
N TYR A 58 -1.49 1.11 14.20
CA TYR A 58 -1.80 -0.16 14.85
C TYR A 58 -0.57 -1.06 14.97
N VAL A 59 0.19 -1.26 13.88
CA VAL A 59 1.40 -2.13 13.90
C VAL A 59 2.44 -1.60 14.88
N ARG A 60 2.64 -0.28 14.95
CA ARG A 60 3.52 0.36 15.96
C ARG A 60 3.05 0.05 17.38
N ASP A 61 1.76 0.28 17.67
CA ASP A 61 1.19 0.18 19.01
C ASP A 61 1.05 -1.28 19.46
N ASN A 62 0.77 -2.20 18.52
CA ASN A 62 0.79 -3.65 18.71
C ASN A 62 2.22 -4.19 18.89
N LYS A 63 3.25 -3.34 18.72
CA LYS A 63 4.69 -3.71 18.79
C LYS A 63 5.14 -4.68 17.70
N GLY A 64 4.43 -4.76 16.59
CA GLY A 64 4.78 -5.57 15.44
C GLY A 64 3.58 -6.17 14.72
N ILE A 65 3.91 -6.96 13.71
CA ILE A 65 2.99 -7.71 12.87
C ILE A 65 3.54 -9.13 12.72
N THR A 66 2.64 -10.12 12.61
CA THR A 66 3.01 -11.54 12.43
C THR A 66 3.16 -11.92 10.96
N LEU A 67 3.71 -13.12 10.71
CA LEU A 67 3.80 -13.72 9.38
C LEU A 67 2.43 -14.18 8.87
N GLU A 68 2.31 -14.21 7.53
CA GLU A 68 1.14 -14.76 6.83
C GLU A 68 0.89 -16.24 7.23
N GLU A 69 1.95 -17.03 7.45
CA GLU A 69 1.82 -18.45 7.84
C GLU A 69 1.15 -18.67 9.20
N TYR A 70 1.26 -17.71 10.14
CA TYR A 70 0.63 -17.81 11.46
C TYR A 70 -0.76 -17.18 11.52
N TYR A 71 -1.04 -16.23 10.64
CA TYR A 71 -2.33 -15.55 10.57
C TYR A 71 -2.76 -15.39 9.09
N PRO A 72 -3.16 -16.47 8.43
CA PRO A 72 -3.33 -16.53 6.99
C PRO A 72 -4.54 -15.72 6.50
N TYR A 73 -4.43 -15.16 5.30
CA TYR A 73 -5.51 -14.43 4.64
C TYR A 73 -6.63 -15.37 4.19
N HIS A 74 -7.86 -15.08 4.58
CA HIS A 74 -9.04 -15.88 4.20
C HIS A 74 -10.16 -15.06 3.53
N GLY A 75 -9.93 -13.78 3.24
CA GLY A 75 -10.82 -12.96 2.39
C GLY A 75 -12.11 -12.49 3.06
N SER A 76 -12.24 -12.65 4.36
CA SER A 76 -13.36 -12.16 5.14
C SER A 76 -12.87 -11.58 6.48
N GLN A 77 -13.66 -10.70 7.08
CA GLN A 77 -13.37 -10.15 8.39
C GLN A 77 -13.86 -11.07 9.49
N GLY A 78 -12.99 -11.40 10.46
CA GLY A 78 -13.26 -12.21 11.63
C GLY A 78 -13.07 -11.47 12.95
N PRO A 79 -13.23 -12.17 14.08
CA PRO A 79 -12.75 -11.70 15.38
C PRO A 79 -11.23 -11.66 15.38
N CYS A 80 -10.64 -10.67 16.08
CA CYS A 80 -9.20 -10.59 16.23
C CYS A 80 -8.68 -11.74 17.11
N ASP A 81 -7.78 -12.57 16.56
CA ASP A 81 -6.99 -13.50 17.35
C ASP A 81 -5.80 -12.74 17.98
N THR A 82 -6.05 -12.20 19.17
CA THR A 82 -5.07 -11.38 19.89
C THR A 82 -3.89 -12.20 20.38
N GLU A 83 -4.06 -13.50 20.63
CA GLU A 83 -2.94 -14.38 21.02
C GLU A 83 -1.94 -14.51 19.88
N THR A 84 -2.38 -14.90 18.70
CA THR A 84 -1.51 -15.00 17.51
C THR A 84 -0.93 -13.63 17.13
N ALA A 85 -1.73 -12.58 17.14
CA ALA A 85 -1.31 -11.21 16.76
C ALA A 85 -0.24 -10.61 17.68
N THR A 86 -0.09 -11.12 18.92
CA THR A 86 0.88 -10.60 19.89
C THR A 86 2.03 -11.55 20.17
N LYS A 87 1.83 -12.86 20.01
CA LYS A 87 2.83 -13.89 20.34
C LYS A 87 3.94 -14.03 19.28
N PHE A 88 3.58 -13.87 18.00
CA PHE A 88 4.47 -14.12 16.87
C PHE A 88 4.81 -12.84 16.10
N GLN A 89 5.04 -11.74 16.80
CA GLN A 89 5.45 -10.48 16.19
C GLN A 89 6.86 -10.59 15.62
N ILE A 90 6.99 -10.38 14.32
CA ILE A 90 8.27 -10.55 13.60
C ILE A 90 8.97 -9.22 13.37
N PHE A 91 8.23 -8.17 13.04
CA PHE A 91 8.84 -6.89 12.69
C PHE A 91 8.10 -5.71 13.32
N ARG A 92 8.87 -4.81 13.93
CA ARG A 92 8.38 -3.58 14.55
C ARG A 92 8.71 -2.40 13.68
N ILE A 93 7.77 -1.50 13.52
CA ILE A 93 8.00 -0.17 12.97
C ILE A 93 7.98 0.89 14.08
N SER A 94 8.72 1.97 13.89
CA SER A 94 8.72 3.09 14.84
C SER A 94 7.56 4.06 14.60
N GLY A 95 7.01 4.06 13.38
CA GLY A 95 5.88 4.88 12.98
C GLY A 95 5.75 4.95 11.47
N SER A 96 5.07 5.98 11.00
CA SER A 96 4.95 6.29 9.59
C SER A 96 5.14 7.78 9.32
N TYR A 97 5.72 8.10 8.17
CA TYR A 97 5.73 9.45 7.61
C TYR A 97 4.57 9.62 6.65
N ALA A 98 4.11 10.85 6.49
CA ALA A 98 3.17 11.24 5.45
C ALA A 98 3.68 12.52 4.77
N THR A 99 3.38 12.69 3.47
CA THR A 99 3.68 13.96 2.79
C THR A 99 2.84 15.09 3.39
N GLN A 100 3.43 16.29 3.46
CA GLN A 100 2.74 17.51 3.92
C GLN A 100 1.94 18.19 2.81
N GLY A 101 2.13 17.76 1.57
CA GLY A 101 1.52 18.37 0.38
C GLY A 101 1.30 17.36 -0.75
N ARG A 102 0.69 17.85 -1.83
CA ARG A 102 0.42 17.08 -3.05
C ARG A 102 1.60 17.20 -4.01
N SER A 103 2.78 16.70 -3.60
CA SER A 103 4.03 16.87 -4.35
C SER A 103 4.53 15.55 -4.93
N GLU A 104 4.67 15.49 -6.26
CA GLU A 104 5.34 14.36 -6.92
C GLU A 104 6.83 14.28 -6.55
N GLU A 105 7.48 15.37 -6.20
CA GLU A 105 8.87 15.39 -5.75
C GLU A 105 9.02 14.69 -4.39
N GLU A 106 8.11 14.93 -3.44
CA GLU A 106 8.10 14.24 -2.15
C GLU A 106 7.82 12.74 -2.32
N LEU A 107 6.86 12.39 -3.19
CA LEU A 107 6.61 11.00 -3.53
C LEU A 107 7.85 10.34 -4.15
N LEU A 108 8.54 11.02 -5.08
CA LEU A 108 9.76 10.50 -5.71
C LEU A 108 10.86 10.22 -4.67
N LYS A 109 11.07 11.12 -3.72
CA LYS A 109 12.05 10.94 -2.64
C LYS A 109 11.71 9.74 -1.76
N ALA A 110 10.43 9.55 -1.44
CA ALA A 110 9.98 8.42 -0.63
C ALA A 110 10.13 7.08 -1.37
N VAL A 111 9.66 7.01 -2.62
CA VAL A 111 9.71 5.79 -3.47
C VAL A 111 11.15 5.38 -3.82
N ALA A 112 12.09 6.33 -3.90
CA ALA A 112 13.50 6.03 -4.09
C ALA A 112 14.10 5.22 -2.93
N GLY A 113 13.49 5.27 -1.74
CA GLY A 113 13.93 4.57 -0.54
C GLY A 113 13.18 3.26 -0.27
N GLN A 114 11.89 3.20 -0.56
CA GLN A 114 11.04 2.05 -0.22
C GLN A 114 9.68 2.11 -0.90
N PRO A 115 8.88 1.00 -0.88
CA PRO A 115 7.47 1.03 -1.27
C PRO A 115 6.65 2.01 -0.41
N VAL A 116 5.74 2.74 -1.06
CA VAL A 116 4.96 3.82 -0.45
C VAL A 116 3.47 3.58 -0.69
N SER A 117 2.67 3.63 0.37
CA SER A 117 1.21 3.54 0.27
C SER A 117 0.64 4.86 -0.24
N VAL A 118 -0.24 4.78 -1.23
CA VAL A 118 -0.94 5.93 -1.80
C VAL A 118 -2.42 5.63 -1.96
N ASP A 119 -3.24 6.65 -1.72
CA ASP A 119 -4.65 6.61 -2.05
C ASP A 119 -4.84 6.93 -3.53
N ILE A 120 -5.82 6.29 -4.18
CA ILE A 120 -6.08 6.45 -5.61
C ILE A 120 -7.56 6.33 -5.94
N ASP A 121 -7.99 7.03 -6.99
CA ASP A 121 -9.30 6.82 -7.59
C ASP A 121 -9.23 5.68 -8.62
N ALA A 122 -9.66 4.51 -8.20
CA ALA A 122 -9.73 3.29 -9.01
C ALA A 122 -11.16 3.01 -9.53
N SER A 123 -12.05 4.00 -9.52
CA SER A 123 -13.47 3.81 -9.87
C SER A 123 -13.73 3.75 -11.37
N SER A 124 -12.84 4.29 -12.20
CA SER A 124 -13.05 4.29 -13.66
C SER A 124 -12.95 2.88 -14.25
N ARG A 125 -13.76 2.64 -15.28
CA ARG A 125 -13.76 1.36 -16.01
C ARG A 125 -12.41 1.09 -16.65
N GLU A 126 -11.75 2.10 -17.16
CA GLU A 126 -10.45 2.02 -17.81
C GLU A 126 -9.36 1.59 -16.83
N PHE A 127 -9.43 2.07 -15.57
CA PHE A 127 -8.54 1.61 -14.52
C PHE A 127 -8.81 0.15 -14.16
N GLN A 128 -10.07 -0.22 -13.98
CA GLN A 128 -10.45 -1.58 -13.58
C GLN A 128 -10.12 -2.64 -14.65
N LEU A 129 -10.16 -2.26 -15.92
CA LEU A 129 -9.86 -3.10 -17.07
C LEU A 129 -8.46 -2.88 -17.66
N TYR A 130 -7.57 -2.22 -16.89
CA TYR A 130 -6.19 -2.03 -17.34
C TYR A 130 -5.49 -3.37 -17.56
N GLU A 131 -4.83 -3.52 -18.71
CA GLU A 131 -4.08 -4.71 -19.09
C GLU A 131 -2.57 -4.44 -19.11
N SER A 132 -2.12 -3.41 -19.85
CA SER A 132 -0.71 -3.10 -20.03
C SER A 132 -0.43 -1.68 -20.55
N GLY A 133 0.83 -1.27 -20.56
CA GLY A 133 1.29 0.03 -21.05
C GLY A 133 1.27 1.11 -19.97
N VAL A 134 1.54 2.37 -20.34
CA VAL A 134 1.44 3.48 -19.39
C VAL A 134 0.00 3.97 -19.34
N PHE A 135 -0.65 3.80 -18.20
CA PHE A 135 -2.01 4.30 -17.99
C PHE A 135 -2.00 5.83 -17.88
N THR A 136 -2.80 6.48 -18.71
CA THR A 136 -2.91 7.95 -18.80
C THR A 136 -4.28 8.51 -18.36
N GLY A 137 -5.17 7.67 -17.87
CA GLY A 137 -6.56 8.00 -17.52
C GLY A 137 -7.55 7.48 -18.59
N PRO A 138 -8.83 7.80 -18.46
CA PRO A 138 -9.42 8.73 -17.49
C PRO A 138 -9.55 8.14 -16.09
N CYS A 139 -9.49 9.00 -15.06
CA CYS A 139 -9.84 8.72 -13.68
C CYS A 139 -10.15 10.03 -12.94
N GLY A 140 -10.89 9.94 -11.84
CA GLY A 140 -11.13 11.05 -10.91
C GLY A 140 -9.98 11.23 -9.92
N ILE A 141 -10.30 11.84 -8.78
CA ILE A 141 -9.34 12.12 -7.70
C ILE A 141 -9.88 11.73 -6.33
N GLN A 142 -10.98 10.99 -6.28
CA GLN A 142 -11.54 10.51 -5.01
C GLN A 142 -10.77 9.27 -4.53
N SER A 143 -10.46 9.22 -3.24
CA SER A 143 -9.87 8.01 -2.66
C SER A 143 -10.91 6.89 -2.60
N THR A 144 -10.78 5.92 -3.49
CA THR A 144 -11.63 4.72 -3.53
C THR A 144 -10.84 3.44 -3.30
N HIS A 145 -9.51 3.52 -3.32
CA HIS A 145 -8.61 2.38 -3.18
C HIS A 145 -7.24 2.80 -2.65
N VAL A 146 -6.50 1.87 -2.05
CA VAL A 146 -5.13 2.10 -1.56
C VAL A 146 -4.20 1.09 -2.21
N VAL A 147 -3.10 1.57 -2.79
CA VAL A 147 -2.09 0.79 -3.51
C VAL A 147 -0.68 1.17 -3.08
N ASN A 148 0.34 0.50 -3.60
CA ASN A 148 1.73 0.91 -3.37
C ASN A 148 2.38 1.43 -4.65
N ILE A 149 3.09 2.54 -4.54
CA ILE A 149 4.09 2.90 -5.53
C ILE A 149 5.41 2.25 -5.10
N VAL A 150 5.96 1.43 -5.99
CA VAL A 150 7.15 0.60 -5.71
C VAL A 150 8.35 0.97 -6.56
N GLY A 151 8.18 1.89 -7.51
CA GLY A 151 9.24 2.33 -8.39
C GLY A 151 8.76 3.34 -9.42
N TYR A 152 9.65 3.68 -10.33
CA TYR A 152 9.39 4.60 -11.44
C TYR A 152 10.31 4.29 -12.62
N GLY A 153 9.95 4.79 -13.79
CA GLY A 153 10.74 4.60 -15.00
C GLY A 153 10.39 5.59 -16.10
N VAL A 154 11.03 5.38 -17.24
CA VAL A 154 10.82 6.14 -18.47
C VAL A 154 10.76 5.16 -19.63
N THR A 155 9.78 5.32 -20.52
CA THR A 155 9.68 4.54 -21.74
C THR A 155 10.69 5.02 -22.80
N ALA A 156 10.85 4.28 -23.89
CA ALA A 156 11.77 4.63 -24.96
C ALA A 156 11.44 5.98 -25.65
N ASP A 157 10.16 6.37 -25.63
CA ASP A 157 9.66 7.65 -26.17
C ASP A 157 9.74 8.81 -25.15
N GLY A 158 10.28 8.55 -23.93
CA GLY A 158 10.45 9.58 -22.90
C GLY A 158 9.28 9.75 -21.96
N THR A 159 8.22 8.93 -22.06
CA THR A 159 7.07 9.00 -21.15
C THR A 159 7.47 8.49 -19.76
N LYS A 160 7.36 9.33 -18.74
CA LYS A 160 7.67 8.98 -17.35
C LYS A 160 6.49 8.31 -16.68
N TYR A 161 6.75 7.29 -15.85
CA TYR A 161 5.70 6.55 -15.15
C TYR A 161 6.12 6.13 -13.74
N TRP A 162 5.12 5.91 -12.90
CA TRP A 162 5.23 5.18 -11.65
C TRP A 162 4.93 3.70 -11.87
N ILE A 163 5.60 2.83 -11.12
CA ILE A 163 5.27 1.41 -11.03
C ILE A 163 4.41 1.23 -9.78
N MET A 164 3.17 0.82 -9.99
CA MET A 164 2.17 0.64 -8.94
C MET A 164 1.90 -0.85 -8.72
N LYS A 165 2.02 -1.32 -7.49
CA LYS A 165 1.60 -2.66 -7.06
C LYS A 165 0.16 -2.59 -6.58
N ASN A 166 -0.72 -3.38 -7.20
CA ASN A 166 -2.12 -3.51 -6.80
C ASN A 166 -2.34 -4.78 -5.96
N SER A 167 -3.54 -4.94 -5.41
CA SER A 167 -3.97 -6.11 -4.62
C SER A 167 -5.11 -6.90 -5.26
N TRP A 168 -5.30 -6.77 -6.59
CA TRP A 168 -6.39 -7.46 -7.31
C TRP A 168 -5.97 -8.80 -7.94
N GLY A 169 -4.77 -9.30 -7.59
CA GLY A 169 -4.22 -10.55 -8.09
C GLY A 169 -3.43 -10.39 -9.37
N THR A 170 -2.66 -11.42 -9.73
CA THR A 170 -1.76 -11.40 -10.90
C THR A 170 -2.49 -11.47 -12.24
N GLY A 171 -3.77 -11.76 -12.25
CA GLY A 171 -4.60 -11.71 -13.46
C GLY A 171 -5.05 -10.30 -13.87
N TRP A 172 -4.73 -9.27 -13.08
CA TRP A 172 -5.02 -7.88 -13.41
C TRP A 172 -3.73 -7.17 -13.84
N GLY A 173 -3.84 -6.37 -14.88
CA GLY A 173 -2.75 -5.53 -15.37
C GLY A 173 -1.51 -6.32 -15.79
N GLU A 174 -0.34 -5.78 -15.50
CA GLU A 174 0.97 -6.38 -15.76
C GLU A 174 1.38 -7.25 -14.55
N ASP A 175 0.85 -8.48 -14.47
CA ASP A 175 1.08 -9.43 -13.35
C ASP A 175 0.73 -8.85 -11.96
N GLY A 176 -0.36 -8.07 -11.88
CA GLY A 176 -0.80 -7.39 -10.66
C GLY A 176 -0.23 -5.99 -10.48
N TYR A 177 0.56 -5.51 -11.44
CA TYR A 177 1.15 -4.17 -11.45
C TYR A 177 0.53 -3.29 -12.54
N MET A 178 0.74 -1.99 -12.39
CA MET A 178 0.40 -0.99 -13.40
C MET A 178 1.53 0.00 -13.56
N ARG A 179 1.80 0.42 -14.80
CA ARG A 179 2.56 1.64 -15.06
C ARG A 179 1.59 2.80 -15.20
N ILE A 180 1.66 3.79 -14.33
CA ILE A 180 0.77 4.95 -14.33
C ILE A 180 1.57 6.23 -14.60
N LEU A 181 1.03 7.10 -15.45
CA LEU A 181 1.71 8.33 -15.90
C LEU A 181 2.19 9.19 -14.72
N LYS A 182 3.46 9.59 -14.77
CA LYS A 182 4.13 10.53 -13.88
C LYS A 182 4.21 11.92 -14.52
N ASP A 183 4.37 12.97 -13.72
CA ASP A 183 4.57 14.35 -14.17
C ASP A 183 3.40 14.90 -15.04
N ARG A 184 2.15 14.54 -14.69
CA ARG A 184 0.95 15.03 -15.42
C ARG A 184 0.75 16.54 -15.30
N GLY A 185 1.46 17.24 -14.40
CA GLY A 185 1.33 18.67 -14.15
C GLY A 185 0.17 19.06 -13.24
N SER A 186 -0.58 18.11 -12.69
CA SER A 186 -1.59 18.39 -11.66
C SER A 186 -1.02 18.10 -10.25
N PRO A 187 -1.24 18.98 -9.26
CA PRO A 187 -0.69 18.79 -7.91
C PRO A 187 -1.11 17.46 -7.24
N GLY A 188 -2.31 16.95 -7.58
CA GLY A 188 -2.82 15.67 -7.05
C GLY A 188 -2.26 14.43 -7.74
N GLY A 189 -1.51 14.58 -8.84
CA GLY A 189 -1.10 13.46 -9.69
C GLY A 189 -2.26 12.82 -10.47
N LEU A 190 -1.95 11.85 -11.34
CA LEU A 190 -2.98 11.09 -12.04
C LEU A 190 -3.76 10.23 -11.05
N CYS A 191 -5.08 10.19 -11.17
CA CYS A 191 -6.00 9.48 -10.27
C CYS A 191 -5.88 9.88 -8.78
N GLY A 192 -5.32 11.05 -8.47
CA GLY A 192 -5.19 11.55 -7.10
C GLY A 192 -4.02 10.94 -6.31
N LEU A 193 -3.11 10.22 -6.94
CA LEU A 193 -2.07 9.42 -6.27
C LEU A 193 -1.12 10.19 -5.34
N ASN A 194 -1.05 11.53 -5.47
CA ASN A 194 -0.25 12.39 -4.60
C ASN A 194 -1.04 13.01 -3.42
N GLN A 195 -2.31 12.64 -3.23
CA GLN A 195 -3.15 13.29 -2.22
C GLN A 195 -2.89 12.77 -0.81
N GLN A 196 -2.72 11.46 -0.67
CA GLN A 196 -2.38 10.82 0.59
C GLN A 196 -1.27 9.81 0.33
N VAL A 197 -0.09 10.15 0.79
CA VAL A 197 1.13 9.36 0.61
C VAL A 197 1.69 9.07 2.00
N VAL A 198 1.86 7.78 2.34
CA VAL A 198 2.33 7.37 3.67
C VAL A 198 3.25 6.15 3.55
N TRP A 199 4.30 6.12 4.40
CA TRP A 199 5.24 4.99 4.45
C TRP A 199 5.78 4.76 5.85
N PRO A 200 6.08 3.49 6.22
CA PRO A 200 6.59 3.17 7.55
C PRO A 200 8.08 3.53 7.68
N TYR A 201 8.54 3.66 8.93
CA TYR A 201 9.97 3.80 9.23
C TYR A 201 10.37 3.06 10.50
N VAL A 202 11.66 2.76 10.61
CA VAL A 202 12.29 2.31 11.85
C VAL A 202 13.45 3.25 12.21
N ASN A 203 13.59 3.59 13.48
CA ASN A 203 14.66 4.49 13.95
C ASN A 203 16.00 3.76 14.07
N SER A 204 15.99 2.51 14.50
CA SER A 204 17.13 1.60 14.59
C SER A 204 16.61 0.18 14.79
N LEU A 205 17.34 -0.80 14.27
CA LEU A 205 17.15 -2.18 14.70
C LEU A 205 17.82 -2.32 16.08
N ASN A 206 17.03 -2.48 17.13
CA ASN A 206 17.50 -2.94 18.42
C ASN A 206 17.33 -4.45 18.51
#